data_34ffdaf85595cef4b1010eaf71a5bc01
#
_entry.id   34ffdaf85595cef4b1010eaf71a5bc01
#
_cell.length_a   1.000
_cell.length_b   1.000
_cell.length_c   1.000
_cell.angle_alpha   90.00
_cell.angle_beta   90.00
_cell.angle_gamma   90.00
#
_symmetry.space_group_name_H-M   'P 1'
#
loop_
_entity.id
_entity.type
_entity.pdbx_description
1 polymer ?
#
loop_
_entity_poly.entity_id
_entity_poly.type
_entity_poly.pdbx_seq_one_letter_code
_entity_poly.pdbx_strand_id
1 'polypeptide(L)'
;MSGPYIYADVDNLEGTQPVGNKQCAGLVQHYTNVGTTEYWTNGKKVRGNGLNVAKGTAVATFVSDAVEGKGYYANASHGNHAALYISQTDKGIMVMDQWAGDKNKPNVSSRLMRFLGQNRDGSYINPSNNGDALSVIMKSATSMRPK
;
A
#
# COMPACT_ATOMS: atom_id res chain seq x y z
N MET A 1 1.14 4.74 -17.54
CA MET A 1 1.51 4.33 -16.18
C MET A 1 2.89 3.66 -16.19
N SER A 2 3.62 3.82 -15.13
CA SER A 2 4.90 3.12 -14.91
C SER A 2 4.90 2.40 -13.57
N GLY A 3 5.72 1.38 -13.45
CA GLY A 3 5.84 0.51 -12.29
C GLY A 3 5.83 -0.96 -12.71
N PRO A 4 5.76 -1.92 -11.77
CA PRO A 4 5.70 -1.73 -10.33
C PRO A 4 7.03 -1.25 -9.73
N TYR A 5 7.01 -0.87 -8.45
CA TYR A 5 8.17 -0.41 -7.68
C TYR A 5 8.45 -1.43 -6.59
N ILE A 6 9.68 -1.96 -6.56
CA ILE A 6 9.99 -3.15 -5.77
C ILE A 6 11.26 -2.92 -4.94
N TYR A 7 11.19 -3.24 -3.64
CA TYR A 7 12.33 -3.36 -2.77
C TYR A 7 12.49 -4.84 -2.36
N ALA A 8 13.34 -5.56 -3.07
CA ALA A 8 13.44 -7.02 -2.92
C ALA A 8 13.89 -7.48 -1.53
N ASP A 9 14.68 -6.66 -0.82
CA ASP A 9 15.21 -7.00 0.50
C ASP A 9 14.24 -6.65 1.65
N VAL A 10 12.95 -6.66 1.38
CA VAL A 10 11.89 -6.24 2.31
C VAL A 10 11.96 -6.96 3.65
N ASP A 11 12.33 -8.24 3.69
CA ASP A 11 12.41 -9.00 4.94
C ASP A 11 13.45 -8.44 5.91
N ASN A 12 14.47 -7.76 5.40
CA ASN A 12 15.52 -7.17 6.24
C ASN A 12 15.05 -5.92 6.98
N LEU A 13 13.85 -5.46 6.72
CA LEU A 13 13.32 -4.24 7.35
C LEU A 13 12.65 -4.50 8.69
N GLU A 14 12.36 -5.77 9.02
CA GLU A 14 11.70 -6.12 10.28
C GLU A 14 12.50 -5.57 11.46
N GLY A 15 11.86 -4.78 12.32
CA GLY A 15 12.48 -4.21 13.51
C GLY A 15 13.35 -2.98 13.28
N THR A 16 13.50 -2.52 12.04
CA THR A 16 14.27 -1.30 11.77
C THR A 16 13.51 -0.04 12.18
N GLN A 17 14.21 1.07 12.32
CA GLN A 17 13.58 2.33 12.69
C GLN A 17 12.72 2.89 11.55
N PRO A 18 11.62 3.58 11.86
CA PRO A 18 10.83 4.25 10.83
C PRO A 18 11.66 5.26 10.04
N VAL A 19 11.36 5.37 8.75
CA VAL A 19 12.13 6.17 7.81
C VAL A 19 11.29 7.28 7.17
N GLY A 20 11.95 8.24 6.53
CA GLY A 20 11.30 9.35 5.85
C GLY A 20 10.50 10.19 6.83
N ASN A 21 9.25 10.50 6.48
CA ASN A 21 8.35 11.24 7.37
C ASN A 21 7.75 10.37 8.48
N LYS A 22 8.17 9.10 8.56
CA LYS A 22 7.73 8.10 9.54
C LYS A 22 6.27 7.67 9.41
N GLN A 23 5.53 8.21 8.43
CA GLN A 23 4.18 7.76 8.07
C GLN A 23 4.26 6.56 7.10
N CYS A 24 3.12 5.93 6.84
CA CYS A 24 3.08 4.73 6.01
C CYS A 24 3.65 4.95 4.61
N ALA A 25 3.30 6.04 3.95
CA ALA A 25 3.81 6.36 2.61
C ALA A 25 5.32 6.60 2.61
N GLY A 26 5.87 7.11 3.71
CA GLY A 26 7.30 7.36 3.84
C GLY A 26 8.16 6.12 3.69
N LEU A 27 7.66 4.95 4.10
CA LEU A 27 8.38 3.70 3.95
C LEU A 27 8.60 3.35 2.48
N VAL A 28 7.51 3.32 1.70
CA VAL A 28 7.62 2.96 0.28
C VAL A 28 8.39 4.01 -0.51
N GLN A 29 8.26 5.29 -0.13
CA GLN A 29 9.02 6.39 -0.75
C GLN A 29 10.52 6.29 -0.47
N HIS A 30 10.88 5.85 0.72
CA HIS A 30 12.29 5.71 1.11
C HIS A 30 12.99 4.58 0.36
N TYR A 31 12.33 3.43 0.22
CA TYR A 31 12.96 2.23 -0.32
C TYR A 31 12.70 2.00 -1.82
N THR A 32 11.79 2.75 -2.42
CA THR A 32 11.49 2.64 -3.86
C THR A 32 11.41 4.02 -4.50
N ASN A 33 11.29 4.05 -5.83
CA ASN A 33 11.17 5.29 -6.60
C ASN A 33 9.71 5.67 -6.88
N VAL A 34 8.79 5.34 -5.96
CA VAL A 34 7.37 5.67 -6.15
C VAL A 34 7.09 7.17 -6.22
N GLY A 35 7.98 8.01 -5.67
CA GLY A 35 7.80 9.46 -5.70
C GLY A 35 6.62 9.97 -4.88
N THR A 36 6.14 11.16 -5.20
CA THR A 36 5.07 11.80 -4.44
C THR A 36 3.71 11.17 -4.71
N THR A 37 2.88 11.13 -3.67
CA THR A 37 1.59 10.42 -3.68
C THR A 37 0.60 10.94 -4.71
N GLU A 38 0.72 12.20 -5.13
CA GLU A 38 -0.21 12.78 -6.11
C GLU A 38 -0.14 12.09 -7.48
N TYR A 39 0.97 11.42 -7.80
CA TYR A 39 1.14 10.70 -9.07
C TYR A 39 0.84 9.20 -8.94
N TRP A 40 0.52 8.72 -7.75
CA TRP A 40 0.19 7.31 -7.56
C TRP A 40 -1.18 7.01 -8.14
N THR A 41 -1.27 5.86 -8.80
CA THR A 41 -2.53 5.30 -9.25
C THR A 41 -2.50 3.79 -9.07
N ASN A 42 -3.66 3.16 -9.12
CA ASN A 42 -3.79 1.74 -8.85
C ASN A 42 -3.42 0.90 -10.08
N GLY A 43 -2.52 -0.04 -9.87
CA GLY A 43 -2.30 -1.16 -10.78
C GLY A 43 -3.25 -2.30 -10.45
N LYS A 44 -2.80 -3.54 -10.65
CA LYS A 44 -3.61 -4.73 -10.35
C LYS A 44 -3.91 -4.83 -8.84
N LYS A 45 -5.04 -5.42 -8.51
CA LYS A 45 -5.37 -5.79 -7.14
C LYS A 45 -4.35 -6.79 -6.62
N VAL A 46 -3.98 -6.66 -5.35
CA VAL A 46 -3.04 -7.60 -4.73
C VAL A 46 -3.72 -8.94 -4.47
N ARG A 47 -4.94 -8.92 -3.90
CA ARG A 47 -5.68 -10.14 -3.62
C ARG A 47 -5.97 -10.93 -4.90
N GLY A 48 -5.61 -12.20 -4.88
CA GLY A 48 -5.85 -13.11 -6.02
C GLY A 48 -4.78 -13.04 -7.10
N ASN A 49 -3.80 -12.14 -6.99
CA ASN A 49 -2.72 -11.98 -7.97
C ASN A 49 -1.34 -12.33 -7.40
N GLY A 50 -1.29 -13.22 -6.39
CA GLY A 50 -0.05 -13.53 -5.68
C GLY A 50 1.08 -14.04 -6.58
N LEU A 51 0.76 -14.73 -7.69
CA LEU A 51 1.78 -15.20 -8.64
C LEU A 51 2.37 -14.06 -9.47
N ASN A 52 1.70 -12.91 -9.52
CA ASN A 52 2.07 -11.77 -10.36
C ASN A 52 2.47 -10.53 -9.54
N VAL A 53 2.56 -10.66 -8.21
CA VAL A 53 3.02 -9.58 -7.34
C VAL A 53 4.28 -10.06 -6.66
N ALA A 54 5.41 -9.47 -7.03
CA ALA A 54 6.70 -9.84 -6.48
C ALA A 54 6.83 -9.36 -5.03
N LYS A 55 7.54 -10.15 -4.22
CA LYS A 55 7.89 -9.76 -2.86
C LYS A 55 8.65 -8.44 -2.86
N GLY A 56 8.25 -7.51 -2.01
CA GLY A 56 8.83 -6.17 -1.94
C GLY A 56 8.11 -5.12 -2.79
N THR A 57 7.07 -5.50 -3.52
CA THR A 57 6.29 -4.56 -4.34
C THR A 57 5.59 -3.52 -3.46
N ALA A 58 5.73 -2.25 -3.80
CA ALA A 58 5.00 -1.16 -3.15
C ALA A 58 3.52 -1.27 -3.49
N VAL A 59 2.68 -1.29 -2.46
CA VAL A 59 1.23 -1.42 -2.56
C VAL A 59 0.55 -0.34 -1.72
N ALA A 60 -0.67 0.02 -2.09
CA ALA A 60 -1.43 1.02 -1.34
C ALA A 60 -2.93 0.85 -1.57
N THR A 61 -3.69 1.55 -0.74
CA THR A 61 -5.13 1.71 -0.91
C THR A 61 -5.41 2.85 -1.88
N PHE A 62 -6.48 2.74 -2.66
CA PHE A 62 -6.85 3.77 -3.65
C PHE A 62 -8.34 4.04 -3.60
N VAL A 63 -8.71 5.30 -3.86
CA VAL A 63 -10.10 5.71 -4.04
C VAL A 63 -10.44 5.58 -5.53
N SER A 64 -11.66 5.14 -5.85
CA SER A 64 -12.15 4.99 -7.23
C SER A 64 -11.30 4.01 -8.05
N ASP A 65 -10.98 2.88 -7.45
CA ASP A 65 -10.02 1.91 -7.98
C ASP A 65 -10.64 0.76 -8.78
N ALA A 66 -11.89 0.92 -9.23
CA ALA A 66 -12.59 -0.14 -9.98
C ALA A 66 -11.91 -0.44 -11.33
N VAL A 67 -11.19 0.52 -11.89
CA VAL A 67 -10.46 0.38 -13.15
C VAL A 67 -8.99 0.75 -12.91
N GLU A 68 -8.08 -0.11 -13.37
CA GLU A 68 -6.64 0.17 -13.24
C GLU A 68 -6.29 1.51 -13.88
N GLY A 69 -5.48 2.29 -13.16
CA GLY A 69 -5.00 3.58 -13.61
C GLY A 69 -5.99 4.73 -13.43
N LYS A 70 -7.15 4.49 -12.81
CA LYS A 70 -8.18 5.53 -12.61
C LYS A 70 -8.34 5.97 -11.17
N GLY A 71 -7.81 5.20 -10.23
CA GLY A 71 -7.86 5.53 -8.80
C GLY A 71 -6.76 6.51 -8.38
N TYR A 72 -6.96 7.11 -7.22
CA TYR A 72 -5.96 8.02 -6.64
C TYR A 72 -5.71 7.67 -5.17
N TYR A 73 -4.54 8.05 -4.66
CA TYR A 73 -4.19 7.89 -3.26
C TYR A 73 -4.69 9.11 -2.49
N ALA A 74 -5.55 8.89 -1.48
CA ALA A 74 -6.19 9.99 -0.76
C ALA A 74 -5.20 10.82 0.05
N ASN A 75 -4.15 10.19 0.59
CA ASN A 75 -3.15 10.84 1.45
C ASN A 75 -3.80 11.63 2.59
N ALA A 76 -4.87 11.08 3.14
CA ALA A 76 -5.61 11.65 4.26
C ALA A 76 -5.06 11.14 5.59
N SER A 77 -5.49 11.74 6.70
CA SER A 77 -5.09 11.29 8.03
C SER A 77 -5.63 9.90 8.40
N HIS A 78 -6.73 9.48 7.75
CA HIS A 78 -7.38 8.20 8.00
C HIS A 78 -7.84 7.56 6.69
N GLY A 79 -8.01 6.24 6.72
CA GLY A 79 -8.67 5.52 5.64
C GLY A 79 -7.81 5.24 4.44
N ASN A 80 -6.50 5.43 4.54
CA ASN A 80 -5.55 5.05 3.50
C ASN A 80 -4.31 4.43 4.13
N HIS A 81 -3.58 3.63 3.33
CA HIS A 81 -2.38 2.98 3.79
C HIS A 81 -1.47 2.63 2.61
N ALA A 82 -0.17 2.59 2.87
CA ALA A 82 0.82 2.13 1.91
C ALA A 82 1.80 1.20 2.63
N ALA A 83 2.33 0.22 1.91
CA ALA A 83 3.19 -0.81 2.50
C ALA A 83 4.02 -1.49 1.42
N LEU A 84 4.96 -2.33 1.86
CA LEU A 84 5.70 -3.24 0.97
C LEU A 84 5.12 -4.64 1.11
N TYR A 85 4.77 -5.25 -0.01
CA TYR A 85 4.15 -6.57 -0.07
C TYR A 85 5.15 -7.66 0.31
N ILE A 86 4.71 -8.65 1.10
CA ILE A 86 5.53 -9.82 1.44
C ILE A 86 4.96 -11.06 0.77
N SER A 87 3.73 -11.40 1.10
CA SER A 87 3.05 -12.61 0.62
C SER A 87 1.57 -12.51 0.87
N GLN A 88 0.80 -13.50 0.41
CA GLN A 88 -0.62 -13.54 0.75
C GLN A 88 -1.07 -14.95 1.07
N THR A 89 -2.14 -15.02 1.85
CA THR A 89 -2.80 -16.25 2.27
C THR A 89 -4.28 -16.13 1.92
N ASP A 90 -5.06 -17.15 2.25
CA ASP A 90 -6.52 -17.10 2.14
C ASP A 90 -7.17 -16.11 3.12
N LYS A 91 -6.43 -15.62 4.09
CA LYS A 91 -6.95 -14.74 5.15
C LYS A 91 -6.59 -13.27 4.95
N GLY A 92 -5.54 -12.98 4.20
CA GLY A 92 -5.09 -11.61 4.04
C GLY A 92 -3.76 -11.48 3.35
N ILE A 93 -3.26 -10.25 3.36
CA ILE A 93 -1.99 -9.86 2.74
C ILE A 93 -0.97 -9.59 3.84
N MET A 94 0.19 -10.25 3.77
CA MET A 94 1.32 -9.93 4.64
C MET A 94 2.06 -8.75 4.04
N VAL A 95 2.27 -7.73 4.85
CA VAL A 95 2.97 -6.51 4.44
C VAL A 95 4.02 -6.10 5.46
N MET A 96 5.01 -5.35 5.01
CA MET A 96 5.96 -4.63 5.85
C MET A 96 5.55 -3.17 5.85
N ASP A 97 5.31 -2.57 7.02
CA ASP A 97 4.82 -1.20 7.09
C ASP A 97 5.29 -0.47 8.35
N GLN A 98 4.97 0.80 8.40
CA GLN A 98 5.23 1.69 9.53
C GLN A 98 4.11 2.71 9.63
N TRP A 99 3.94 3.28 10.81
CA TRP A 99 3.19 4.52 11.03
C TRP A 99 3.69 5.19 12.30
N ALA A 100 3.42 6.48 12.41
CA ALA A 100 3.89 7.27 13.53
C ALA A 100 2.85 7.33 14.66
N GLY A 101 3.32 7.58 15.88
CA GLY A 101 2.45 7.92 16.99
C GLY A 101 1.85 6.74 17.74
N ASP A 102 2.26 5.52 17.43
CA ASP A 102 1.74 4.31 18.08
C ASP A 102 2.87 3.62 18.87
N LYS A 103 2.77 3.62 20.19
CA LYS A 103 3.77 2.98 21.05
C LYS A 103 3.80 1.47 20.86
N ASN A 104 2.75 0.86 20.31
CA ASN A 104 2.68 -0.57 20.05
C ASN A 104 3.31 -0.94 18.71
N LYS A 105 3.67 0.05 17.89
CA LYS A 105 4.38 -0.14 16.63
C LYS A 105 5.48 0.92 16.50
N PRO A 106 6.52 0.81 17.35
CA PRO A 106 7.60 1.82 17.34
C PRO A 106 8.54 1.67 16.15
N ASN A 107 8.57 0.49 15.51
CA ASN A 107 9.50 0.16 14.43
C ASN A 107 8.74 -0.30 13.18
N VAL A 108 9.47 -0.36 12.07
CA VAL A 108 9.00 -1.07 10.87
C VAL A 108 8.79 -2.53 11.23
N SER A 109 7.65 -3.09 10.87
CA SER A 109 7.34 -4.48 11.19
C SER A 109 6.34 -5.06 10.20
N SER A 110 6.34 -6.38 10.09
CA SER A 110 5.37 -7.09 9.27
C SER A 110 4.05 -7.28 10.01
N ARG A 111 2.97 -7.33 9.26
CA ARG A 111 1.64 -7.68 9.80
C ARG A 111 0.76 -8.26 8.72
N LEU A 112 -0.28 -8.96 9.14
CA LEU A 112 -1.30 -9.49 8.24
C LEU A 112 -2.44 -8.45 8.13
N MET A 113 -2.68 -7.95 6.93
CA MET A 113 -3.87 -7.15 6.63
C MET A 113 -4.96 -8.10 6.15
N ARG A 114 -5.92 -8.38 7.03
CA ARG A 114 -6.98 -9.34 6.74
C ARG A 114 -7.93 -8.84 5.65
N PHE A 115 -8.56 -9.77 4.94
CA PHE A 115 -9.60 -9.45 3.98
C PHE A 115 -10.90 -9.14 4.74
N LEU A 116 -11.29 -7.87 4.77
CA LEU A 116 -12.46 -7.40 5.53
C LEU A 116 -13.67 -7.12 4.65
N GLY A 117 -13.51 -7.16 3.32
CA GLY A 117 -14.62 -7.00 2.40
C GLY A 117 -14.97 -5.55 2.09
N GLN A 118 -16.12 -5.39 1.44
CA GLN A 118 -16.62 -4.10 0.98
C GLN A 118 -18.01 -3.83 1.51
N ASN A 119 -18.36 -2.55 1.63
CA ASN A 119 -19.73 -2.10 1.86
C ASN A 119 -20.55 -2.26 0.58
N ARG A 120 -21.88 -2.07 0.67
CA ARG A 120 -22.78 -2.18 -0.49
C ARG A 120 -22.46 -1.18 -1.59
N ASP A 121 -21.90 -0.03 -1.24
CA ASP A 121 -21.55 1.01 -2.21
C ASP A 121 -20.19 0.76 -2.89
N GLY A 122 -19.53 -0.35 -2.57
CA GLY A 122 -18.23 -0.71 -3.14
C GLY A 122 -17.03 -0.15 -2.39
N SER A 123 -17.23 0.69 -1.38
CA SER A 123 -16.13 1.17 -0.54
C SER A 123 -15.62 0.03 0.36
N TYR A 124 -14.36 0.11 0.75
CA TYR A 124 -13.74 -0.92 1.58
C TYR A 124 -14.03 -0.69 3.07
N ILE A 125 -14.31 -1.78 3.78
CA ILE A 125 -14.44 -1.73 5.24
C ILE A 125 -13.06 -1.52 5.83
N ASN A 126 -12.90 -0.50 6.68
CA ASN A 126 -11.64 -0.20 7.38
C ASN A 126 -10.41 -0.27 6.43
N PRO A 127 -10.36 0.58 5.40
CA PRO A 127 -9.39 0.38 4.30
C PRO A 127 -7.93 0.35 4.75
N SER A 128 -7.55 1.10 5.78
CA SER A 128 -6.15 1.10 6.24
C SER A 128 -5.72 -0.22 6.89
N ASN A 129 -6.65 -1.14 7.16
CA ASN A 129 -6.36 -2.45 7.74
C ASN A 129 -6.93 -3.60 6.90
N ASN A 130 -7.39 -3.31 5.70
CA ASN A 130 -8.12 -4.25 4.85
C ASN A 130 -7.28 -4.66 3.64
N GLY A 131 -6.85 -5.93 3.60
CA GLY A 131 -6.08 -6.46 2.47
C GLY A 131 -6.81 -6.38 1.14
N ASP A 132 -8.17 -6.39 1.15
CA ASP A 132 -8.95 -6.22 -0.08
C ASP A 132 -8.74 -4.86 -0.74
N ALA A 133 -8.35 -3.85 0.04
CA ALA A 133 -8.20 -2.49 -0.46
C ALA A 133 -6.87 -2.25 -1.18
N LEU A 134 -5.92 -3.19 -1.09
CA LEU A 134 -4.58 -2.99 -1.62
C LEU A 134 -4.51 -3.23 -3.13
N SER A 135 -3.84 -2.32 -3.82
CA SER A 135 -3.44 -2.47 -5.23
C SER A 135 -1.96 -2.16 -5.36
N VAL A 136 -1.34 -2.67 -6.40
CA VAL A 136 0.04 -2.32 -6.75
C VAL A 136 0.09 -0.84 -7.07
N ILE A 137 1.09 -0.13 -6.53
CA ILE A 137 1.29 1.29 -6.85
C ILE A 137 1.92 1.40 -8.24
N MET A 138 1.25 2.16 -9.11
CA MET A 138 1.78 2.59 -10.40
C MET A 138 1.89 4.10 -10.38
N LYS A 139 2.70 4.69 -11.27
CA LYS A 139 2.76 6.15 -11.41
C LYS A 139 2.10 6.60 -12.69
N SER A 140 1.28 7.63 -12.58
CA SER A 140 0.74 8.36 -13.71
C SER A 140 1.71 9.47 -14.13
N ALA A 141 1.70 9.83 -15.43
CA ALA A 141 2.47 10.96 -15.93
C ALA A 141 1.92 12.31 -15.46
N THR A 142 0.66 12.33 -15.02
CA THR A 142 -0.02 13.54 -14.53
C THR A 142 -0.56 13.30 -13.13
N SER A 143 -0.81 14.40 -12.39
CA SER A 143 -1.37 14.29 -11.04
C SER A 143 -2.73 13.61 -11.08
N MET A 144 -2.93 12.66 -10.18
CA MET A 144 -4.21 11.95 -9.97
C MET A 144 -5.07 12.62 -8.90
N ARG A 145 -4.55 13.68 -8.27
CA ARG A 145 -5.26 14.37 -7.19
C ARG A 145 -6.58 14.92 -7.71
N PRO A 146 -7.71 14.72 -7.01
CA PRO A 146 -9.00 15.27 -7.41
C PRO A 146 -8.93 16.80 -7.50
N LYS A 147 -9.62 17.34 -8.50
CA LYS A 147 -9.71 18.79 -8.67
C LYS A 147 -10.80 19.40 -7.78
#